data_07dd72f7fcab3561ff9b811382ec4f68
#
_entry.id   07dd72f7fcab3561ff9b811382ec4f68
#
_cell.length_a   1.000
_cell.length_b   1.000
_cell.length_c   1.000
_cell.angle_alpha   90.00
_cell.angle_beta   90.00
_cell.angle_gamma   90.00
#
_symmetry.space_group_name_H-M   'P 1'
#
loop_
_entity.id
_entity.type
_entity.pdbx_description
1 polymer ?
#
loop_
_entity_poly.entity_id
_entity_poly.type
_entity_poly.pdbx_seq_one_letter_code
_entity_poly.pdbx_strand_id
1 'polypeptide(L)'
;WTMLIKPLINSLVIGVCVSVCAILLGSILAWLMVRSDLPFKKFFSLAVIIPYMIPSWCKSQAWLSMFKTARLGGAPGFMASLGLDVPEWLAYGPVAIIIVLTLHYYAYTYLLVSSALNSINSELEEMGEIQGAGKAMILRKITLPLVLPAILSAVILTFSKAIGTFGTINYLGSPVQYYTLSSQLYMNINSRDTQTGFAMAILMIRSEERRVG
;
A
#
# COMPACT_ATOMS: atom_id res chain seq x y z
N TRP A 1 8.41 19.55 19.87
CA TRP A 1 7.04 19.19 19.46
C TRP A 1 6.94 19.01 17.93
N THR A 2 7.50 19.90 17.13
CA THR A 2 7.47 19.80 15.65
C THR A 2 8.18 18.55 15.12
N MET A 3 9.22 18.07 15.81
CA MET A 3 9.97 16.87 15.43
C MET A 3 9.19 15.56 15.60
N LEU A 4 8.12 15.54 16.41
CA LEU A 4 7.24 14.38 16.59
C LEU A 4 5.96 14.48 15.76
N ILE A 5 5.37 15.67 15.71
CA ILE A 5 4.06 15.88 15.05
C ILE A 5 4.16 15.69 13.54
N LYS A 6 5.19 16.26 12.90
CA LYS A 6 5.35 16.17 11.44
C LYS A 6 5.55 14.71 10.96
N PRO A 7 6.46 13.90 11.54
CA PRO A 7 6.56 12.48 11.19
C PRO A 7 5.31 11.67 11.49
N LEU A 8 4.56 12.01 12.55
CA LEU A 8 3.28 11.36 12.86
C LEU A 8 2.25 11.63 11.77
N ILE A 9 2.06 12.89 11.39
CA ILE A 9 1.14 13.27 10.32
C ILE A 9 1.54 12.60 9.01
N ASN A 10 2.83 12.62 8.67
CA ASN A 10 3.34 11.95 7.47
C ASN A 10 3.03 10.45 7.49
N SER A 11 3.21 9.77 8.63
CA SER A 11 2.87 8.35 8.78
C SER A 11 1.39 8.10 8.56
N LEU A 12 0.53 8.94 9.13
CA LEU A 12 -0.92 8.81 8.96
C LEU A 12 -1.35 9.07 7.50
N VAL A 13 -0.81 10.10 6.88
CA VAL A 13 -1.09 10.40 5.45
C VAL A 13 -0.68 9.23 4.56
N ILE A 14 0.56 8.73 4.71
CA ILE A 14 1.02 7.56 3.94
C ILE A 14 0.14 6.35 4.23
N GLY A 15 -0.13 6.05 5.49
CA GLY A 15 -0.96 4.92 5.89
C GLY A 15 -2.36 4.95 5.26
N VAL A 16 -3.04 6.11 5.33
CA VAL A 16 -4.38 6.30 4.76
C VAL A 16 -4.35 6.22 3.23
N CYS A 17 -3.46 6.98 2.57
CA CYS A 17 -3.40 7.01 1.12
C CYS A 17 -3.04 5.64 0.52
N VAL A 18 -2.05 4.95 1.09
CA VAL A 18 -1.67 3.59 0.67
C VAL A 18 -2.83 2.62 0.87
N SER A 19 -3.52 2.67 2.01
CA SER A 19 -4.67 1.79 2.28
C SER A 19 -5.79 2.01 1.26
N VAL A 20 -6.17 3.26 1.01
CA VAL A 20 -7.23 3.57 0.03
C VAL A 20 -6.85 3.07 -1.37
N CYS A 21 -5.64 3.39 -1.83
CA CYS A 21 -5.18 2.97 -3.16
C CYS A 21 -5.03 1.43 -3.26
N ALA A 22 -4.52 0.78 -2.23
CA ALA A 22 -4.35 -0.67 -2.21
C ALA A 22 -5.70 -1.41 -2.18
N ILE A 23 -6.69 -0.88 -1.45
CA ILE A 23 -8.06 -1.43 -1.43
C ILE A 23 -8.70 -1.30 -2.80
N LEU A 24 -8.62 -0.13 -3.42
CA LEU A 24 -9.18 0.06 -4.76
C LEU A 24 -8.53 -0.90 -5.77
N LEU A 25 -7.21 -0.92 -5.84
CA LEU A 25 -6.47 -1.76 -6.78
C LEU A 25 -6.71 -3.25 -6.50
N GLY A 26 -6.57 -3.68 -5.26
CA GLY A 26 -6.72 -5.08 -4.86
C GLY A 26 -8.15 -5.60 -5.02
N SER A 27 -9.18 -4.78 -4.72
CA SER A 27 -10.58 -5.15 -4.90
C SER A 27 -10.97 -5.27 -6.36
N ILE A 28 -10.49 -4.35 -7.22
CA ILE A 28 -10.70 -4.43 -8.68
C ILE A 28 -10.07 -5.71 -9.24
N LEU A 29 -8.81 -5.99 -8.86
CA LEU A 29 -8.13 -7.20 -9.31
C LEU A 29 -8.84 -8.47 -8.79
N ALA A 30 -9.29 -8.50 -7.54
CA ALA A 30 -10.05 -9.60 -6.96
C ALA A 30 -11.35 -9.84 -7.73
N TRP A 31 -12.09 -8.77 -8.01
CA TRP A 31 -13.31 -8.85 -8.81
C TRP A 31 -13.05 -9.41 -10.21
N LEU A 32 -12.04 -8.89 -10.91
CA LEU A 32 -11.66 -9.36 -12.25
C LEU A 32 -11.27 -10.85 -12.23
N MET A 33 -10.54 -11.30 -11.23
CA MET A 33 -10.09 -12.70 -11.15
C MET A 33 -11.21 -13.67 -10.74
N VAL A 34 -12.17 -13.24 -9.93
CA VAL A 34 -13.21 -14.13 -9.40
C VAL A 34 -14.50 -14.07 -10.25
N ARG A 35 -14.96 -12.89 -10.64
CA ARG A 35 -16.28 -12.65 -11.25
C ARG A 35 -16.28 -12.38 -12.76
N SER A 36 -15.12 -12.29 -13.42
CA SER A 36 -15.06 -12.12 -14.88
C SER A 36 -14.62 -13.42 -15.58
N ASP A 37 -14.88 -13.53 -16.87
CA ASP A 37 -14.49 -14.68 -17.70
C ASP A 37 -13.16 -14.43 -18.41
N LEU A 38 -12.15 -13.94 -17.65
CA LEU A 38 -10.83 -13.69 -18.20
C LEU A 38 -10.14 -14.98 -18.64
N PRO A 39 -9.54 -15.02 -19.83
CA PRO A 39 -8.71 -16.13 -20.23
C PRO A 39 -7.46 -16.22 -19.33
N PHE A 40 -6.96 -17.41 -19.09
CA PHE A 40 -5.76 -17.66 -18.28
C PHE A 40 -5.85 -17.19 -16.82
N LYS A 41 -7.04 -17.18 -16.20
CA LYS A 41 -7.26 -16.74 -14.79
C LYS A 41 -6.23 -17.29 -13.81
N LYS A 42 -5.89 -18.57 -13.88
CA LYS A 42 -4.91 -19.20 -12.97
C LYS A 42 -3.53 -18.55 -13.06
N PHE A 43 -3.09 -18.24 -14.27
CA PHE A 43 -1.82 -17.55 -14.48
C PHE A 43 -1.85 -16.14 -13.93
N PHE A 44 -2.89 -15.35 -14.24
CA PHE A 44 -3.01 -13.97 -13.76
C PHE A 44 -3.19 -13.91 -12.23
N SER A 45 -3.91 -14.85 -11.62
CA SER A 45 -4.07 -14.90 -10.17
C SER A 45 -2.72 -15.10 -9.45
N LEU A 46 -1.83 -15.93 -10.01
CA LEU A 46 -0.47 -16.07 -9.52
C LEU A 46 0.37 -14.82 -9.79
N ALA A 47 0.32 -14.29 -11.01
CA ALA A 47 1.08 -13.11 -11.41
C ALA A 47 0.78 -11.88 -10.54
N VAL A 48 -0.46 -11.72 -10.10
CA VAL A 48 -0.88 -10.64 -9.18
C VAL A 48 -0.23 -10.76 -7.80
N ILE A 49 0.08 -11.98 -7.34
CA ILE A 49 0.68 -12.19 -6.01
C ILE A 49 2.21 -12.09 -6.06
N ILE A 50 2.85 -12.48 -7.17
CA ILE A 50 4.32 -12.50 -7.30
C ILE A 50 4.99 -11.18 -6.86
N PRO A 51 4.52 -9.98 -7.25
CA PRO A 51 5.14 -8.73 -6.83
C PRO A 51 5.20 -8.55 -5.32
N TYR A 52 4.25 -9.12 -4.56
CA TYR A 52 4.27 -9.03 -3.11
C TYR A 52 5.44 -9.81 -2.47
N MET A 53 5.90 -10.89 -3.09
CA MET A 53 7.02 -11.69 -2.59
C MET A 53 8.35 -10.91 -2.59
N ILE A 54 8.45 -9.86 -3.42
CA ILE A 54 9.64 -9.01 -3.47
C ILE A 54 9.55 -7.98 -2.32
N PRO A 55 10.58 -7.86 -1.46
CA PRO A 55 10.59 -6.87 -0.39
C PRO A 55 10.34 -5.44 -0.90
N SER A 56 9.63 -4.62 -0.11
CA SER A 56 9.24 -3.26 -0.52
C SER A 56 10.45 -2.35 -0.81
N TRP A 57 11.54 -2.50 -0.07
CA TRP A 57 12.77 -1.73 -0.29
C TRP A 57 13.46 -2.07 -1.63
N CYS A 58 13.40 -3.33 -2.09
CA CYS A 58 13.90 -3.71 -3.42
C CYS A 58 13.10 -3.01 -4.53
N LYS A 59 11.77 -2.90 -4.37
CA LYS A 59 10.92 -2.15 -5.30
C LYS A 59 11.27 -0.67 -5.32
N SER A 60 11.64 -0.10 -4.16
CA SER A 60 12.10 1.29 -4.08
C SER A 60 13.40 1.51 -4.84
N GLN A 61 14.34 0.56 -4.77
CA GLN A 61 15.56 0.62 -5.58
C GLN A 61 15.28 0.48 -7.08
N ALA A 62 14.41 -0.46 -7.46
CA ALA A 62 13.97 -0.60 -8.85
C ALA A 62 13.27 0.68 -9.34
N TRP A 63 12.44 1.30 -8.50
CA TRP A 63 11.82 2.60 -8.79
C TRP A 63 12.86 3.70 -9.04
N LEU A 64 13.86 3.81 -8.18
CA LEU A 64 14.96 4.76 -8.35
C LEU A 64 15.81 4.46 -9.60
N SER A 65 16.05 3.19 -9.91
CA SER A 65 16.76 2.82 -11.15
C SER A 65 16.00 3.28 -12.40
N MET A 66 14.69 3.40 -12.34
CA MET A 66 13.87 3.92 -13.45
C MET A 66 13.77 5.44 -13.45
N PHE A 67 13.46 6.05 -12.29
CA PHE A 67 12.98 7.44 -12.19
C PHE A 67 13.95 8.41 -11.49
N LYS A 68 15.13 7.97 -11.04
CA LYS A 68 16.08 8.83 -10.35
C LYS A 68 16.49 10.02 -11.22
N THR A 69 16.44 11.23 -10.64
CA THR A 69 16.88 12.46 -11.29
C THR A 69 18.35 12.77 -10.99
N ALA A 70 19.02 13.48 -11.88
CA ALA A 70 20.44 13.86 -11.72
C ALA A 70 20.65 14.89 -10.58
N ARG A 71 19.62 15.59 -10.11
CA ARG A 71 19.71 16.68 -9.11
C ARG A 71 20.29 16.25 -7.77
N LEU A 72 20.05 15.02 -7.36
CA LEU A 72 20.54 14.49 -6.08
C LEU A 72 21.90 13.78 -6.19
N GLY A 73 22.57 13.96 -7.32
CA GLY A 73 23.89 13.40 -7.59
C GLY A 73 23.87 11.92 -7.99
N GLY A 74 24.98 11.47 -8.56
CA GLY A 74 25.17 10.12 -9.09
C GLY A 74 24.54 9.91 -10.47
N ALA A 75 24.57 8.65 -10.96
CA ALA A 75 24.02 8.31 -12.26
C ALA A 75 22.49 8.53 -12.30
N PRO A 76 21.95 9.14 -13.38
CA PRO A 76 20.52 9.28 -13.56
C PRO A 76 19.85 7.92 -13.77
N GLY A 77 18.56 7.85 -13.48
CA GLY A 77 17.74 6.67 -13.76
C GLY A 77 17.51 6.47 -15.26
N PHE A 78 16.99 5.30 -15.61
CA PHE A 78 16.78 4.90 -17.01
C PHE A 78 15.96 5.91 -17.82
N MET A 79 14.88 6.44 -17.28
CA MET A 79 14.03 7.44 -17.98
C MET A 79 14.80 8.73 -18.27
N ALA A 80 15.56 9.23 -17.29
CA ALA A 80 16.38 10.42 -17.47
C ALA A 80 17.54 10.19 -18.43
N SER A 81 18.10 8.98 -18.51
CA SER A 81 19.14 8.61 -19.49
C SER A 81 18.61 8.57 -20.93
N LEU A 82 17.30 8.38 -21.11
CA LEU A 82 16.61 8.48 -22.40
C LEU A 82 16.25 9.92 -22.79
N GLY A 83 16.66 10.91 -21.98
CA GLY A 83 16.35 12.32 -22.23
C GLY A 83 14.93 12.75 -21.81
N LEU A 84 14.22 11.89 -21.07
CA LEU A 84 12.89 12.23 -20.51
C LEU A 84 13.07 13.06 -19.23
N ASP A 85 12.36 14.18 -19.14
CA ASP A 85 12.34 15.01 -17.93
C ASP A 85 11.44 14.35 -16.88
N VAL A 86 12.06 13.74 -15.87
CA VAL A 86 11.35 13.07 -14.78
C VAL A 86 11.09 14.08 -13.66
N PRO A 87 9.83 14.36 -13.31
CA PRO A 87 9.54 15.28 -12.23
C PRO A 87 9.97 14.69 -10.87
N GLU A 88 10.53 15.54 -10.00
CA GLU A 88 11.07 15.09 -8.70
C GLU A 88 10.03 14.41 -7.81
N TRP A 89 8.78 14.88 -7.84
CA TRP A 89 7.70 14.30 -7.06
C TRP A 89 7.36 12.84 -7.44
N LEU A 90 7.71 12.43 -8.67
CA LEU A 90 7.56 11.05 -9.12
C LEU A 90 8.74 10.20 -8.68
N ALA A 91 9.96 10.76 -8.69
CA ALA A 91 11.16 10.03 -8.28
C ALA A 91 11.27 9.85 -6.76
N TYR A 92 10.87 10.88 -5.99
CA TYR A 92 11.05 10.94 -4.54
C TYR A 92 9.83 11.49 -3.81
N GLY A 93 9.80 11.29 -2.50
CA GLY A 93 8.82 11.88 -1.60
C GLY A 93 7.52 11.08 -1.48
N PRO A 94 6.46 11.72 -0.95
CA PRO A 94 5.25 11.02 -0.54
C PRO A 94 4.53 10.32 -1.69
N VAL A 95 4.51 10.89 -2.89
CA VAL A 95 3.83 10.29 -4.04
C VAL A 95 4.52 9.00 -4.49
N ALA A 96 5.85 9.02 -4.65
CA ALA A 96 6.63 7.83 -4.97
C ALA A 96 6.45 6.72 -3.92
N ILE A 97 6.48 7.10 -2.63
CA ILE A 97 6.25 6.17 -1.51
C ILE A 97 4.86 5.54 -1.60
N ILE A 98 3.80 6.35 -1.82
CA ILE A 98 2.42 5.86 -1.93
C ILE A 98 2.29 4.89 -3.09
N ILE A 99 2.84 5.20 -4.27
CA ILE A 99 2.77 4.32 -5.44
C ILE A 99 3.48 2.99 -5.16
N VAL A 100 4.73 3.02 -4.68
CA VAL A 100 5.52 1.82 -4.44
C VAL A 100 4.91 0.94 -3.35
N LEU A 101 4.41 1.55 -2.25
CA LEU A 101 3.74 0.81 -1.18
C LEU A 101 2.36 0.29 -1.60
N THR A 102 1.61 1.01 -2.42
CA THR A 102 0.37 0.53 -3.01
C THR A 102 0.63 -0.72 -3.85
N LEU A 103 1.64 -0.67 -4.74
CA LEU A 103 2.08 -1.80 -5.57
C LEU A 103 2.73 -2.94 -4.75
N HIS A 104 2.93 -2.76 -3.47
CA HIS A 104 3.35 -3.81 -2.55
C HIS A 104 2.17 -4.39 -1.76
N TYR A 105 1.30 -3.56 -1.23
CA TYR A 105 0.27 -3.96 -0.28
C TYR A 105 -1.09 -4.30 -0.89
N TYR A 106 -1.36 -3.98 -2.17
CA TYR A 106 -2.62 -4.37 -2.82
C TYR A 106 -2.88 -5.88 -2.75
N ALA A 107 -1.83 -6.70 -2.68
CA ALA A 107 -1.93 -8.15 -2.62
C ALA A 107 -2.68 -8.64 -1.38
N TYR A 108 -2.58 -7.96 -0.23
CA TYR A 108 -3.39 -8.29 0.95
C TYR A 108 -4.88 -8.14 0.67
N THR A 109 -5.27 -7.00 0.09
CA THR A 109 -6.67 -6.76 -0.29
C THR A 109 -7.12 -7.77 -1.33
N TYR A 110 -6.30 -8.02 -2.35
CA TYR A 110 -6.58 -9.01 -3.37
C TYR A 110 -6.87 -10.39 -2.77
N LEU A 111 -6.01 -10.89 -1.87
CA LEU A 111 -6.18 -12.20 -1.25
C LEU A 111 -7.44 -12.29 -0.38
N LEU A 112 -7.65 -11.29 0.49
CA LEU A 112 -8.79 -11.29 1.40
C LEU A 112 -10.12 -11.14 0.66
N VAL A 113 -10.18 -10.22 -0.30
CA VAL A 113 -11.40 -9.97 -1.10
C VAL A 113 -11.68 -11.13 -2.05
N SER A 114 -10.64 -11.71 -2.70
CA SER A 114 -10.82 -12.89 -3.56
C SER A 114 -11.36 -14.08 -2.77
N SER A 115 -10.83 -14.31 -1.56
CA SER A 115 -11.31 -15.39 -0.69
C SER A 115 -12.77 -15.16 -0.29
N ALA A 116 -13.14 -13.94 0.08
CA ALA A 116 -14.51 -13.59 0.43
C ALA A 116 -15.46 -13.75 -0.78
N LEU A 117 -15.06 -13.26 -1.96
CA LEU A 117 -15.86 -13.42 -3.19
C LEU A 117 -16.05 -14.89 -3.57
N ASN A 118 -15.04 -15.73 -3.38
CA ASN A 118 -15.15 -17.17 -3.67
C ASN A 118 -16.04 -17.92 -2.66
N SER A 119 -16.22 -17.38 -1.45
CA SER A 119 -17.09 -17.98 -0.42
C SER A 119 -18.56 -17.60 -0.58
N ILE A 120 -18.89 -16.60 -1.39
CA ILE A 120 -20.28 -16.22 -1.68
C ILE A 120 -20.87 -17.23 -2.67
N ASN A 121 -21.99 -17.86 -2.27
CA ASN A 121 -22.74 -18.73 -3.16
C ASN A 121 -23.32 -17.91 -4.32
N SER A 122 -22.98 -18.31 -5.56
CA SER A 122 -23.47 -17.67 -6.79
C SER A 122 -25.00 -17.66 -6.90
N GLU A 123 -25.68 -18.64 -6.28
CA GLU A 123 -27.15 -18.70 -6.25
C GLU A 123 -27.78 -17.42 -5.71
N LEU A 124 -27.13 -16.74 -4.74
CA LEU A 124 -27.65 -15.48 -4.20
C LEU A 124 -27.68 -14.36 -5.26
N GLU A 125 -26.67 -14.33 -6.10
CA GLU A 125 -26.56 -13.35 -7.19
C GLU A 125 -27.56 -13.71 -8.33
N GLU A 126 -27.66 -14.99 -8.66
CA GLU A 126 -28.61 -15.53 -9.66
C GLU A 126 -30.07 -15.30 -9.23
N MET A 127 -30.40 -15.55 -7.97
CA MET A 127 -31.75 -15.23 -7.45
C MET A 127 -32.07 -13.74 -7.54
N GLY A 128 -31.08 -12.88 -7.33
CA GLY A 128 -31.24 -11.44 -7.54
C GLY A 128 -31.55 -11.10 -9.00
N GLU A 129 -30.87 -11.75 -9.96
CA GLU A 129 -31.13 -11.58 -11.40
C GLU A 129 -32.54 -12.06 -11.79
N ILE A 130 -32.95 -13.22 -11.30
CA ILE A 130 -34.31 -13.78 -11.52
C ILE A 130 -35.39 -12.82 -11.02
N GLN A 131 -35.15 -12.11 -9.92
CA GLN A 131 -36.05 -11.10 -9.39
C GLN A 131 -35.99 -9.75 -10.14
N GLY A 132 -35.21 -9.67 -11.23
CA GLY A 132 -35.09 -8.47 -12.06
C GLY A 132 -34.09 -7.43 -11.55
N ALA A 133 -33.26 -7.76 -10.56
CA ALA A 133 -32.21 -6.85 -10.09
C ALA A 133 -31.09 -6.74 -11.13
N GLY A 134 -30.75 -5.51 -11.51
CA GLY A 134 -29.60 -5.26 -12.38
C GLY A 134 -28.27 -5.51 -11.65
N LYS A 135 -27.19 -5.79 -12.40
CA LYS A 135 -25.85 -6.11 -11.86
C LYS A 135 -25.31 -5.11 -10.83
N ALA A 136 -25.56 -3.81 -11.03
CA ALA A 136 -25.17 -2.77 -10.06
C ALA A 136 -25.95 -2.88 -8.73
N MET A 137 -27.21 -3.30 -8.77
CA MET A 137 -28.02 -3.51 -7.56
C MET A 137 -27.55 -4.74 -6.81
N ILE A 138 -27.25 -5.84 -7.51
CA ILE A 138 -26.69 -7.08 -6.92
C ILE A 138 -25.36 -6.77 -6.26
N LEU A 139 -24.45 -6.09 -6.96
CA LEU A 139 -23.16 -5.68 -6.42
C LEU A 139 -23.33 -4.89 -5.13
N ARG A 140 -24.21 -3.86 -5.11
CA ARG A 140 -24.36 -2.94 -3.99
C ARG A 140 -25.13 -3.55 -2.81
N LYS A 141 -26.15 -4.39 -3.08
CA LYS A 141 -27.05 -4.89 -2.04
C LYS A 141 -26.73 -6.31 -1.57
N ILE A 142 -26.03 -7.10 -2.35
CA ILE A 142 -25.71 -8.49 -2.04
C ILE A 142 -24.19 -8.65 -1.88
N THR A 143 -23.43 -8.48 -2.94
CA THR A 143 -22.00 -8.82 -2.95
C THR A 143 -21.18 -7.91 -2.05
N LEU A 144 -21.33 -6.59 -2.18
CA LEU A 144 -20.53 -5.63 -1.39
C LEU A 144 -20.73 -5.76 0.14
N PRO A 145 -21.97 -5.87 0.67
CA PRO A 145 -22.16 -6.10 2.11
C PRO A 145 -21.52 -7.40 2.61
N LEU A 146 -21.55 -8.47 1.83
CA LEU A 146 -20.96 -9.76 2.18
C LEU A 146 -19.42 -9.72 2.18
N VAL A 147 -18.82 -8.93 1.28
CA VAL A 147 -17.36 -8.77 1.19
C VAL A 147 -16.85 -7.69 2.13
N LEU A 148 -17.69 -6.81 2.63
CA LEU A 148 -17.30 -5.67 3.47
C LEU A 148 -16.43 -6.05 4.68
N PRO A 149 -16.68 -7.13 5.43
CA PRO A 149 -15.78 -7.53 6.52
C PRO A 149 -14.36 -7.85 6.06
N ALA A 150 -14.20 -8.47 4.88
CA ALA A 150 -12.90 -8.75 4.31
C ALA A 150 -12.19 -7.46 3.87
N ILE A 151 -12.91 -6.51 3.29
CA ILE A 151 -12.39 -5.18 2.95
C ILE A 151 -11.91 -4.45 4.21
N LEU A 152 -12.71 -4.43 5.27
CA LEU A 152 -12.33 -3.79 6.54
C LEU A 152 -11.09 -4.42 7.15
N SER A 153 -10.99 -5.75 7.12
CA SER A 153 -9.80 -6.47 7.55
C SER A 153 -8.56 -6.09 6.71
N ALA A 154 -8.74 -5.98 5.39
CA ALA A 154 -7.68 -5.53 4.49
C ALA A 154 -7.24 -4.09 4.77
N VAL A 155 -8.17 -3.17 5.10
CA VAL A 155 -7.87 -1.78 5.51
C VAL A 155 -6.94 -1.79 6.72
N ILE A 156 -7.35 -2.47 7.80
CA ILE A 156 -6.61 -2.51 9.07
C ILE A 156 -5.21 -3.09 8.83
N LEU A 157 -5.13 -4.21 8.12
CA LEU A 157 -3.86 -4.86 7.84
C LEU A 157 -2.93 -3.98 7.01
N THR A 158 -3.42 -3.42 5.90
CA THR A 158 -2.64 -2.57 4.99
C THR A 158 -2.18 -1.29 5.70
N PHE A 159 -3.06 -0.64 6.45
CA PHE A 159 -2.73 0.55 7.21
C PHE A 159 -1.64 0.30 8.25
N SER A 160 -1.77 -0.78 9.03
CA SER A 160 -0.76 -1.17 10.01
C SER A 160 0.60 -1.43 9.38
N LYS A 161 0.63 -2.18 8.27
CA LYS A 161 1.86 -2.48 7.53
C LYS A 161 2.49 -1.24 6.90
N ALA A 162 1.67 -0.34 6.33
CA ALA A 162 2.17 0.89 5.70
C ALA A 162 2.84 1.83 6.70
N ILE A 163 2.24 2.02 7.90
CA ILE A 163 2.83 2.85 8.97
C ILE A 163 4.14 2.26 9.49
N GLY A 164 4.23 0.93 9.64
CA GLY A 164 5.42 0.23 10.14
C GLY A 164 6.55 0.13 9.11
N THR A 165 6.32 0.47 7.84
CA THR A 165 7.32 0.33 6.79
C THR A 165 8.43 1.37 6.96
N PHE A 166 9.68 0.89 6.99
CA PHE A 166 10.87 1.72 7.07
C PHE A 166 11.62 1.82 5.72
N GLY A 167 11.96 0.69 5.11
CA GLY A 167 12.89 0.64 3.98
C GLY A 167 12.50 1.52 2.79
N THR A 168 11.26 1.39 2.31
CA THR A 168 10.75 2.22 1.19
C THR A 168 10.80 3.72 1.51
N ILE A 169 10.41 4.09 2.73
CA ILE A 169 10.39 5.49 3.16
C ILE A 169 11.80 6.04 3.28
N ASN A 170 12.75 5.23 3.77
CA ASN A 170 14.14 5.65 3.84
C ASN A 170 14.73 5.90 2.45
N TYR A 171 14.51 5.02 1.48
CA TYR A 171 15.03 5.18 0.12
C TYR A 171 14.41 6.35 -0.65
N LEU A 172 13.09 6.53 -0.56
CA LEU A 172 12.36 7.51 -1.37
C LEU A 172 12.08 8.83 -0.63
N GLY A 173 12.08 8.82 0.70
CA GLY A 173 11.77 10.00 1.52
C GLY A 173 13.01 10.75 1.98
N SER A 174 14.09 10.06 2.39
CA SER A 174 15.29 10.72 2.93
C SER A 174 15.91 11.76 1.99
N PRO A 175 15.99 11.53 0.67
CA PRO A 175 16.56 12.52 -0.24
C PRO A 175 15.84 13.86 -0.25
N VAL A 176 14.54 13.87 0.06
CA VAL A 176 13.69 15.08 0.13
C VAL A 176 13.29 15.43 1.55
N GLN A 177 13.98 14.88 2.55
CA GLN A 177 13.74 15.09 3.99
C GLN A 177 12.28 14.81 4.43
N TYR A 178 11.65 13.84 3.76
CA TYR A 178 10.31 13.38 4.11
C TYR A 178 10.41 12.16 5.02
N TYR A 179 10.20 12.36 6.31
CA TYR A 179 10.32 11.34 7.33
C TYR A 179 8.96 10.96 7.92
N THR A 180 8.79 9.67 8.19
CA THR A 180 7.69 9.11 9.00
C THR A 180 8.22 8.75 10.39
N LEU A 181 7.35 8.28 11.28
CA LEU A 181 7.76 7.87 12.63
C LEU A 181 8.86 6.82 12.60
N SER A 182 8.73 5.78 11.74
CA SER A 182 9.72 4.71 11.62
C SER A 182 11.09 5.22 11.13
N SER A 183 11.10 6.09 10.12
CA SER A 183 12.34 6.63 9.57
C SER A 183 12.97 7.70 10.48
N GLN A 184 12.17 8.52 11.17
CA GLN A 184 12.65 9.49 12.12
C GLN A 184 13.25 8.82 13.38
N LEU A 185 12.61 7.75 13.86
CA LEU A 185 13.14 6.90 14.94
C LEU A 185 14.55 6.40 14.60
N TYR A 186 14.72 5.84 13.41
CA TYR A 186 16.01 5.36 12.94
C TYR A 186 17.06 6.47 12.86
N MET A 187 16.70 7.63 12.34
CA MET A 187 17.60 8.80 12.26
C MET A 187 18.04 9.27 13.66
N ASN A 188 17.11 9.35 14.61
CA ASN A 188 17.42 9.80 15.98
C ASN A 188 18.35 8.81 16.72
N ILE A 189 18.13 7.51 16.55
CA ILE A 189 19.02 6.49 17.14
C ILE A 189 20.43 6.60 16.54
N ASN A 190 20.54 6.78 15.24
CA ASN A 190 21.85 6.90 14.57
C ASN A 190 22.57 8.22 14.86
N SER A 191 21.84 9.30 15.10
CA SER A 191 22.41 10.61 15.47
C SER A 191 22.77 10.71 16.96
N ARG A 192 22.68 9.62 17.74
CA ARG A 192 22.91 9.54 19.19
C ARG A 192 21.91 10.36 20.05
N ASP A 193 20.83 10.85 19.48
CA ASP A 193 19.71 11.39 20.26
C ASP A 193 18.80 10.24 20.72
N THR A 194 19.35 9.43 21.63
CA THR A 194 18.68 8.22 22.13
C THR A 194 17.43 8.53 22.94
N GLN A 195 17.35 9.68 23.61
CA GLN A 195 16.18 10.06 24.41
C GLN A 195 14.95 10.27 23.55
N THR A 196 15.08 11.04 22.46
CA THR A 196 13.99 11.25 21.50
C THR A 196 13.65 9.95 20.75
N GLY A 197 14.68 9.14 20.43
CA GLY A 197 14.49 7.82 19.83
C GLY A 197 13.66 6.88 20.71
N PHE A 198 13.95 6.76 21.99
CA PHE A 198 13.17 5.94 22.93
C PHE A 198 11.74 6.45 23.12
N ALA A 199 11.53 7.76 23.20
CA ALA A 199 10.19 8.33 23.28
C ALA A 199 9.33 7.96 22.05
N MET A 200 9.90 7.99 20.85
CA MET A 200 9.23 7.56 19.61
C MET A 200 8.96 6.07 19.59
N ALA A 201 9.91 5.23 20.06
CA ALA A 201 9.71 3.79 20.14
C ALA A 201 8.54 3.42 21.05
N ILE A 202 8.44 4.06 22.22
CA ILE A 202 7.34 3.86 23.18
C ILE A 202 6.00 4.26 22.55
N LEU A 203 5.94 5.37 21.82
CA LEU A 203 4.73 5.80 21.11
C LEU A 203 4.30 4.78 20.04
N MET A 204 5.24 4.22 19.28
CA MET A 204 4.95 3.21 18.27
C MET A 204 4.43 1.91 18.90
N ILE A 205 5.09 1.39 19.95
CA ILE A 205 4.67 0.18 20.66
C ILE A 205 3.28 0.38 21.27
N ARG A 206 3.03 1.50 21.94
CA ARG A 206 1.74 1.78 22.56
C ARG A 206 0.60 1.95 21.55
N SER A 207 0.92 2.36 20.32
CA SER A 207 -0.06 2.41 19.23
C SER A 207 -0.41 1.02 18.71
N GLU A 208 0.50 0.06 18.80
CA GLU A 208 0.26 -1.34 18.40
C GLU A 208 -0.44 -2.15 19.50
N GLU A 209 -0.08 -1.97 20.78
CA GLU A 209 -0.72 -2.67 21.90
C GLU A 209 -2.22 -2.38 22.02
N ARG A 210 -2.66 -1.16 21.75
CA ARG A 210 -4.09 -0.80 21.74
C ARG A 210 -4.92 -1.48 20.64
N ARG A 211 -4.29 -2.20 19.72
CA ARG A 211 -4.95 -2.91 18.63
C ARG A 211 -5.16 -4.40 18.91
N VAL A 212 -4.47 -4.94 19.92
CA VAL A 212 -4.49 -6.38 20.24
C VAL A 212 -5.40 -6.66 21.46
N GLY A 213 -5.82 -5.66 22.21
CA GLY A 213 -6.81 -5.72 23.30
C GLY A 213 -8.15 -5.12 22.88
#